data_123dac4bc3557d151e4fd30801bc12d9
#
_entry.id   123dac4bc3557d151e4fd30801bc12d9
#
_cell.length_a   1.000
_cell.length_b   1.000
_cell.length_c   1.000
_cell.angle_alpha   90.00
_cell.angle_beta   90.00
_cell.angle_gamma   90.00
#
_symmetry.space_group_name_H-M   'P 1'
#
loop_
_entity.id
_entity.type
_entity.pdbx_description
1 polymer ?
#
loop_
_entity_poly.entity_id
_entity_poly.type
_entity_poly.pdbx_seq_one_letter_code
_entity_poly.pdbx_strand_id
1 'polypeptide(L)'
;LRGEWDPDGPVVAVWVEDALAYANWLSQKLGRRGRLPTEEEWEKAAKGQTNTKYFWGKKPDAAYAWYGGDYDLSHHPVGQKKPNSFGLFDTSGNVWEWTSTADAKLSEYSGETLDKRVVMGGAFNVSANLITPSSRMSLYAKSRLFNVGFRCAK
;
A
#
# COMPACT_ATOMS: atom_id res chain seq x y z
N LEU A 1 15.64 -13.61 10.21
CA LEU A 1 15.66 -12.92 8.92
C LEU A 1 16.46 -11.62 9.04
N ARG A 2 17.76 -11.68 8.78
CA ARG A 2 18.59 -10.48 8.55
C ARG A 2 18.51 -10.23 7.04
N GLY A 3 17.42 -9.59 6.60
CA GLY A 3 17.40 -8.94 5.30
C GLY A 3 18.36 -7.77 5.38
N GLU A 4 19.34 -7.69 4.49
CA GLU A 4 20.11 -6.48 4.30
C GLU A 4 19.10 -5.37 3.95
N TRP A 5 19.25 -4.22 4.62
CA TRP A 5 18.42 -3.06 4.33
C TRP A 5 18.69 -2.60 2.90
N ASP A 6 17.66 -2.66 2.05
CA ASP A 6 17.73 -2.15 0.68
C ASP A 6 17.31 -0.67 0.69
N PRO A 7 18.22 0.28 0.40
CA PRO A 7 17.90 1.69 0.38
C PRO A 7 16.88 2.07 -0.70
N ASP A 8 16.73 1.24 -1.74
CA ASP A 8 15.78 1.44 -2.83
C ASP A 8 14.47 0.64 -2.61
N GLY A 9 14.42 -0.17 -1.57
CA GLY A 9 13.24 -0.94 -1.20
C GLY A 9 12.15 -0.11 -0.51
N PRO A 10 10.90 -0.57 -0.52
CA PRO A 10 9.84 0.04 0.29
C PRO A 10 10.12 -0.20 1.76
N VAL A 11 9.79 0.78 2.61
CA VAL A 11 9.75 0.58 4.06
C VAL A 11 8.63 -0.38 4.39
N VAL A 12 8.93 -1.47 5.09
CA VAL A 12 7.97 -2.50 5.52
C VAL A 12 8.11 -2.83 7.00
N ALA A 13 7.23 -3.67 7.52
CA ALA A 13 7.20 -4.09 8.93
C ALA A 13 7.04 -2.90 9.91
N VAL A 14 6.29 -1.90 9.50
CA VAL A 14 5.97 -0.69 10.27
C VAL A 14 4.50 -0.71 10.70
N TRP A 15 4.20 -0.19 11.88
CA TRP A 15 2.84 0.06 12.32
C TRP A 15 2.26 1.28 11.59
N VAL A 16 0.95 1.43 11.63
CA VAL A 16 0.31 2.62 11.07
C VAL A 16 0.76 3.89 11.82
N GLU A 17 1.01 3.82 13.12
CA GLU A 17 1.52 4.94 13.91
C GLU A 17 2.94 5.34 13.48
N ASP A 18 3.82 4.40 13.12
CA ASP A 18 5.15 4.70 12.57
C ASP A 18 5.01 5.47 11.25
N ALA A 19 4.09 5.03 10.38
CA ALA A 19 3.81 5.70 9.10
C ALA A 19 3.25 7.12 9.30
N LEU A 20 2.33 7.30 10.27
CA LEU A 20 1.79 8.61 10.65
C LEU A 20 2.87 9.53 11.23
N ALA A 21 3.73 9.00 12.11
CA ALA A 21 4.84 9.75 12.69
C ALA A 21 5.83 10.21 11.62
N TYR A 22 6.16 9.34 10.66
CA TYR A 22 7.00 9.69 9.52
C TYR A 22 6.36 10.79 8.66
N ALA A 23 5.08 10.66 8.31
CA ALA A 23 4.37 11.66 7.52
C ALA A 23 4.34 13.03 8.20
N ASN A 24 4.17 13.05 9.54
CA ASN A 24 4.22 14.29 10.33
C ASN A 24 5.64 14.90 10.37
N TRP A 25 6.67 14.08 10.59
CA TRP A 25 8.05 14.53 10.52
C TRP A 25 8.40 15.10 9.14
N LEU A 26 7.98 14.43 8.06
CA LEU A 26 8.19 14.89 6.68
C LEU A 26 7.50 16.24 6.42
N SER A 27 6.28 16.43 6.99
CA SER A 27 5.55 17.70 6.94
C SER A 27 6.35 18.84 7.53
N GLN A 28 6.91 18.64 8.72
CA GLN A 28 7.72 19.64 9.41
C GLN A 28 9.00 19.95 8.64
N LYS A 29 9.67 18.91 8.13
CA LYS A 29 10.93 19.05 7.38
C LYS A 29 10.76 19.80 6.06
N LEU A 30 9.65 19.57 5.35
CA LEU A 30 9.40 20.16 4.03
C LEU A 30 8.59 21.46 4.08
N GLY A 31 8.10 21.87 5.25
CA GLY A 31 7.23 23.04 5.41
C GLY A 31 5.89 22.92 4.67
N ARG A 32 5.42 21.69 4.43
CA ARG A 32 4.15 21.40 3.75
C ARG A 32 3.52 20.12 4.30
N ARG A 33 2.18 20.12 4.35
CA ARG A 33 1.41 19.03 4.94
C ARG A 33 1.68 17.71 4.22
N GLY A 34 2.13 16.70 4.98
CA GLY A 34 2.21 15.32 4.56
C GLY A 34 1.36 14.45 5.50
N ARG A 35 0.66 13.49 4.97
CA ARG A 35 -0.22 12.58 5.71
C ARG A 35 -0.33 11.24 5.00
N LEU A 36 -0.94 10.23 5.63
CA LEU A 36 -1.39 9.07 4.90
C LEU A 36 -2.64 9.43 4.05
N PRO A 37 -2.79 8.85 2.86
CA PRO A 37 -4.02 8.98 2.08
C PRO A 37 -5.18 8.27 2.78
N THR A 38 -6.41 8.70 2.53
CA THR A 38 -7.58 7.87 2.79
C THR A 38 -7.68 6.74 1.79
N GLU A 39 -8.52 5.74 2.04
CA GLU A 39 -8.81 4.64 1.10
C GLU A 39 -9.26 5.18 -0.26
N GLU A 40 -10.20 6.13 -0.27
CA GLU A 40 -10.75 6.71 -1.48
C GLU A 40 -9.70 7.52 -2.28
N GLU A 41 -8.88 8.29 -1.58
CA GLU A 41 -7.78 9.04 -2.19
C GLU A 41 -6.74 8.11 -2.81
N TRP A 42 -6.37 7.05 -2.06
CA TRP A 42 -5.43 6.06 -2.52
C TRP A 42 -5.96 5.34 -3.77
N GLU A 43 -7.20 4.85 -3.73
CA GLU A 43 -7.85 4.16 -4.85
C GLU A 43 -7.96 5.05 -6.09
N LYS A 44 -8.39 6.30 -5.92
CA LYS A 44 -8.47 7.28 -7.01
C LYS A 44 -7.11 7.52 -7.64
N ALA A 45 -6.08 7.71 -6.83
CA ALA A 45 -4.71 7.92 -7.30
C ALA A 45 -4.18 6.68 -8.04
N ALA A 46 -4.44 5.48 -7.52
CA ALA A 46 -4.00 4.21 -8.11
C ALA A 46 -4.70 3.90 -9.45
N LYS A 47 -6.00 4.17 -9.57
CA LYS A 47 -6.76 4.02 -10.82
C LYS A 47 -6.26 4.94 -11.93
N GLY A 48 -5.76 6.11 -11.58
CA GLY A 48 -5.45 7.11 -12.59
C GLY A 48 -6.70 7.52 -13.37
N GLN A 49 -6.60 7.54 -14.69
CA GLN A 49 -7.69 7.94 -15.59
C GLN A 49 -8.42 6.73 -16.23
N THR A 50 -8.34 5.54 -15.61
CA THR A 50 -8.90 4.33 -16.22
C THR A 50 -10.07 3.77 -15.41
N ASN A 51 -10.97 3.04 -16.10
CA ASN A 51 -12.07 2.28 -15.51
C ASN A 51 -11.90 0.77 -15.75
N THR A 52 -10.68 0.32 -16.04
CA THR A 52 -10.39 -1.09 -16.25
C THR A 52 -10.02 -1.80 -14.93
N LYS A 53 -10.02 -3.13 -14.93
CA LYS A 53 -9.72 -3.95 -13.74
C LYS A 53 -8.37 -3.58 -13.11
N TYR A 54 -7.35 -3.38 -13.93
CA TYR A 54 -6.05 -2.86 -13.55
C TYR A 54 -5.87 -1.47 -14.18
N PHE A 55 -5.00 -0.63 -13.66
CA PHE A 55 -4.80 0.70 -14.26
C PHE A 55 -4.23 0.66 -15.68
N TRP A 56 -3.71 -0.48 -16.12
CA TRP A 56 -3.18 -0.72 -17.48
C TRP A 56 -4.12 -1.51 -18.40
N GLY A 57 -5.24 -2.04 -17.91
CA GLY A 57 -6.16 -2.82 -18.74
C GLY A 57 -6.90 -3.93 -18.00
N LYS A 58 -7.32 -4.95 -18.73
CA LYS A 58 -8.20 -6.01 -18.20
C LYS A 58 -7.47 -7.26 -17.71
N LYS A 59 -6.25 -7.50 -18.16
CA LYS A 59 -5.45 -8.70 -17.84
C LYS A 59 -4.27 -8.35 -16.95
N PRO A 60 -3.83 -9.26 -16.07
CA PRO A 60 -2.62 -9.07 -15.30
C PRO A 60 -1.39 -9.01 -16.22
N ASP A 61 -0.43 -8.17 -15.88
CA ASP A 61 0.81 -8.00 -16.65
C ASP A 61 1.97 -7.61 -15.72
N ALA A 62 3.00 -8.45 -15.70
CA ALA A 62 4.20 -8.26 -14.87
C ALA A 62 5.05 -7.03 -15.25
N ALA A 63 4.78 -6.39 -16.39
CA ALA A 63 5.41 -5.11 -16.75
C ALA A 63 4.97 -3.95 -15.85
N TYR A 64 3.84 -4.08 -15.16
CA TYR A 64 3.21 -3.02 -14.36
C TYR A 64 3.21 -3.29 -12.86
N ALA A 65 3.40 -4.55 -12.43
CA ALA A 65 3.26 -4.92 -11.03
C ALA A 65 4.18 -6.09 -10.64
N TRP A 66 4.59 -6.11 -9.37
CA TRP A 66 5.19 -7.25 -8.71
C TRP A 66 4.07 -8.02 -7.97
N TYR A 67 3.81 -9.27 -8.38
CA TYR A 67 2.79 -10.16 -7.81
C TYR A 67 3.08 -11.61 -8.21
N GLY A 68 2.36 -12.57 -7.67
CA GLY A 68 2.41 -13.96 -8.13
C GLY A 68 2.69 -15.01 -7.05
N GLY A 69 2.97 -14.58 -5.83
CA GLY A 69 2.88 -15.35 -4.60
C GLY A 69 3.91 -16.43 -4.36
N ASP A 70 3.99 -17.46 -5.19
CA ASP A 70 4.66 -18.71 -4.78
C ASP A 70 6.19 -18.70 -5.01
N TYR A 71 6.71 -17.81 -5.84
CA TYR A 71 8.14 -17.78 -6.21
C TYR A 71 8.83 -16.48 -5.81
N ASP A 72 8.06 -15.48 -5.41
CA ASP A 72 8.59 -14.18 -5.01
C ASP A 72 8.54 -14.07 -3.49
N LEU A 73 9.70 -14.13 -2.86
CA LEU A 73 9.82 -14.24 -1.40
C LEU A 73 10.04 -12.90 -0.70
N SER A 74 10.15 -11.79 -1.46
CA SER A 74 10.43 -10.48 -0.91
C SER A 74 9.85 -9.36 -1.78
N HIS A 75 9.72 -8.17 -1.19
CA HIS A 75 9.47 -6.95 -1.94
C HIS A 75 10.67 -6.59 -2.84
N HIS A 76 10.41 -5.76 -3.84
CA HIS A 76 11.39 -5.28 -4.81
C HIS A 76 11.67 -3.79 -4.64
N PRO A 77 12.82 -3.30 -5.15
CA PRO A 77 13.10 -1.88 -5.22
C PRO A 77 11.96 -1.11 -5.88
N VAL A 78 11.65 0.07 -5.34
CA VAL A 78 10.53 0.89 -5.82
C VAL A 78 10.79 1.47 -7.22
N GLY A 79 9.71 1.73 -7.97
CA GLY A 79 9.79 2.43 -9.25
C GLY A 79 10.31 1.59 -10.43
N GLN A 80 10.45 0.29 -10.31
CA GLN A 80 10.96 -0.57 -11.38
C GLN A 80 9.90 -0.99 -12.41
N LYS A 81 8.63 -0.87 -12.07
CA LYS A 81 7.52 -1.20 -12.99
C LYS A 81 7.01 0.07 -13.67
N LYS A 82 6.15 -0.11 -14.69
CA LYS A 82 5.56 1.03 -15.39
C LYS A 82 4.56 1.77 -14.50
N PRO A 83 4.58 3.12 -14.49
CA PRO A 83 3.67 3.93 -13.69
C PRO A 83 2.26 3.97 -14.30
N ASN A 84 1.30 4.43 -13.49
CA ASN A 84 -0.04 4.75 -13.99
C ASN A 84 -0.06 6.12 -14.72
N SER A 85 -1.24 6.55 -15.21
CA SER A 85 -1.42 7.79 -15.96
C SER A 85 -1.12 9.07 -15.17
N PHE A 86 -0.99 8.99 -13.84
CA PHE A 86 -0.55 10.10 -12.98
C PHE A 86 0.94 10.05 -12.65
N GLY A 87 1.70 9.11 -13.24
CA GLY A 87 3.12 8.94 -12.95
C GLY A 87 3.41 8.24 -11.62
N LEU A 88 2.41 7.58 -11.01
CA LEU A 88 2.59 6.86 -9.75
C LEU A 88 3.02 5.41 -10.01
N PHE A 89 4.11 5.02 -9.36
CA PHE A 89 4.67 3.67 -9.40
C PHE A 89 4.12 2.80 -8.27
N ASP A 90 4.16 1.47 -8.49
CA ASP A 90 3.88 0.44 -7.48
C ASP A 90 2.51 0.59 -6.79
N THR A 91 1.53 1.17 -7.48
CA THR A 91 0.13 1.26 -7.02
C THR A 91 -0.65 -0.04 -7.24
N SER A 92 0.02 -1.09 -7.64
CA SER A 92 -0.49 -2.46 -7.79
C SER A 92 0.64 -3.41 -7.46
N GLY A 93 0.49 -4.25 -6.43
CA GLY A 93 1.51 -5.18 -6.00
C GLY A 93 2.68 -4.53 -5.24
N ASN A 94 3.81 -5.16 -5.21
CA ASN A 94 4.98 -4.90 -4.39
C ASN A 94 4.67 -5.05 -2.89
N VAL A 95 4.08 -4.03 -2.25
CA VAL A 95 3.63 -4.12 -0.85
C VAL A 95 2.24 -3.51 -0.68
N TRP A 96 1.44 -4.06 0.24
CA TRP A 96 0.24 -3.40 0.74
C TRP A 96 0.61 -2.06 1.37
N GLU A 97 -0.28 -1.07 1.27
CA GLU A 97 0.01 0.26 1.78
C GLU A 97 -1.03 0.74 2.79
N TRP A 98 -0.55 1.16 3.97
CA TRP A 98 -1.38 1.75 4.99
C TRP A 98 -2.12 3.00 4.49
N THR A 99 -3.40 3.08 4.83
CA THR A 99 -4.21 4.30 4.70
C THR A 99 -4.58 4.86 6.07
N SER A 100 -5.09 6.08 6.10
CA SER A 100 -5.65 6.69 7.32
C SER A 100 -7.05 6.18 7.66
N THR A 101 -7.70 5.43 6.75
CA THR A 101 -9.08 4.98 6.90
C THR A 101 -9.18 3.89 7.97
N ALA A 102 -10.01 4.13 8.99
CA ALA A 102 -10.39 3.13 9.97
C ALA A 102 -11.41 2.15 9.38
N ASP A 103 -11.31 0.87 9.74
CA ASP A 103 -12.33 -0.12 9.38
C ASP A 103 -13.44 -0.19 10.45
N ALA A 104 -14.44 0.68 10.30
CA ALA A 104 -15.55 0.79 11.23
C ALA A 104 -16.45 -0.47 11.30
N LYS A 105 -16.41 -1.35 10.31
CA LYS A 105 -17.33 -2.50 10.21
C LYS A 105 -17.00 -3.65 11.17
N LEU A 106 -15.80 -3.71 11.71
CA LEU A 106 -15.34 -4.80 12.57
C LEU A 106 -15.25 -4.42 14.04
N SER A 107 -15.30 -3.13 14.39
CA SER A 107 -15.29 -2.66 15.77
C SER A 107 -16.61 -2.95 16.51
N GLU A 108 -17.72 -3.08 15.79
CA GLU A 108 -19.04 -3.34 16.39
C GLU A 108 -19.30 -4.82 16.75
N TYR A 109 -18.53 -5.75 16.19
CA TYR A 109 -18.84 -7.19 16.29
C TYR A 109 -18.20 -7.91 17.48
N SER A 110 -17.16 -7.39 18.09
CA SER A 110 -16.40 -8.09 19.14
C SER A 110 -16.56 -7.52 20.55
N GLY A 111 -17.27 -6.40 20.72
CA GLY A 111 -17.35 -5.71 22.02
C GLY A 111 -16.03 -5.09 22.48
N GLU A 112 -14.93 -5.33 21.76
CA GLU A 112 -13.65 -4.70 21.97
C GLU A 112 -13.39 -3.70 20.83
N THR A 113 -12.88 -2.53 21.17
CA THR A 113 -12.47 -1.51 20.19
C THR A 113 -11.16 -1.96 19.53
N LEU A 114 -11.27 -2.83 18.53
CA LEU A 114 -10.12 -3.26 17.75
C LEU A 114 -9.78 -2.17 16.74
N ASP A 115 -8.69 -1.42 16.98
CA ASP A 115 -8.20 -0.43 16.02
C ASP A 115 -7.63 -1.14 14.78
N LYS A 116 -8.43 -1.14 13.71
CA LYS A 116 -8.06 -1.66 12.40
C LYS A 116 -8.00 -0.53 11.40
N ARG A 117 -7.07 -0.67 10.45
CA ARG A 117 -6.89 0.27 9.34
C ARG A 117 -6.91 -0.48 8.01
N VAL A 118 -7.36 0.23 6.99
CA VAL A 118 -7.37 -0.28 5.62
C VAL A 118 -5.97 -0.20 5.03
N VAL A 119 -5.57 -1.28 4.33
CA VAL A 119 -4.41 -1.32 3.44
C VAL A 119 -4.87 -1.60 2.03
N MET A 120 -4.18 -1.02 1.04
CA MET A 120 -4.56 -1.00 -0.36
C MET A 120 -3.46 -1.56 -1.27
N GLY A 121 -3.83 -2.01 -2.48
CA GLY A 121 -2.94 -2.21 -3.62
C GLY A 121 -2.40 -3.61 -3.83
N GLY A 122 -2.49 -4.49 -2.85
CA GLY A 122 -1.88 -5.82 -2.95
C GLY A 122 -0.38 -5.83 -2.68
N ALA A 123 0.24 -6.99 -2.78
CA ALA A 123 1.67 -7.17 -2.53
C ALA A 123 2.28 -8.18 -3.49
N PHE A 124 3.62 -8.33 -3.47
CA PHE A 124 4.37 -9.27 -4.29
C PHE A 124 3.92 -10.72 -4.10
N ASN A 125 3.46 -11.09 -2.91
CA ASN A 125 3.10 -12.44 -2.51
C ASN A 125 1.60 -12.74 -2.58
N VAL A 126 0.84 -11.98 -3.38
CA VAL A 126 -0.59 -12.25 -3.59
C VAL A 126 -0.91 -12.52 -5.07
N SER A 127 -2.04 -13.17 -5.30
CA SER A 127 -2.50 -13.45 -6.66
C SER A 127 -2.89 -12.17 -7.43
N ALA A 128 -2.90 -12.26 -8.76
CA ALA A 128 -3.26 -11.14 -9.65
C ALA A 128 -4.63 -10.50 -9.35
N ASN A 129 -5.56 -11.24 -8.78
CA ASN A 129 -6.87 -10.69 -8.41
C ASN A 129 -6.82 -9.70 -7.24
N LEU A 130 -5.75 -9.72 -6.46
CA LEU A 130 -5.55 -8.89 -5.29
C LEU A 130 -4.59 -7.71 -5.50
N ILE A 131 -4.19 -7.43 -6.75
CA ILE A 131 -3.37 -6.27 -7.10
C ILE A 131 -4.13 -5.23 -7.93
N THR A 132 -5.45 -5.20 -7.82
CA THR A 132 -6.27 -4.16 -8.46
C THR A 132 -6.22 -2.87 -7.64
N PRO A 133 -6.47 -1.70 -8.25
CA PRO A 133 -6.53 -0.44 -7.50
C PRO A 133 -7.60 -0.42 -6.40
N SER A 134 -8.63 -1.27 -6.51
CA SER A 134 -9.69 -1.40 -5.49
C SER A 134 -9.44 -2.53 -4.48
N SER A 135 -8.30 -3.23 -4.60
CA SER A 135 -7.96 -4.30 -3.65
C SER A 135 -7.65 -3.70 -2.28
N ARG A 136 -8.40 -4.16 -1.29
CA ARG A 136 -8.31 -3.70 0.10
C ARG A 136 -8.28 -4.87 1.07
N MET A 137 -7.64 -4.64 2.19
CA MET A 137 -7.63 -5.54 3.34
C MET A 137 -7.63 -4.71 4.61
N SER A 138 -8.13 -5.26 5.72
CA SER A 138 -8.11 -4.61 7.03
C SER A 138 -7.13 -5.33 7.95
N LEU A 139 -6.22 -4.56 8.53
CA LEU A 139 -5.22 -5.05 9.47
C LEU A 139 -5.34 -4.32 10.81
N TYR A 140 -4.97 -5.00 11.90
CA TYR A 140 -4.81 -4.32 13.18
C TYR A 140 -3.75 -3.23 13.07
N ALA A 141 -4.01 -2.05 13.62
CA ALA A 141 -3.11 -0.90 13.56
C ALA A 141 -1.68 -1.21 14.07
N LYS A 142 -1.57 -2.18 14.99
CA LYS A 142 -0.29 -2.67 15.54
C LYS A 142 0.35 -3.83 14.77
N SER A 143 -0.19 -4.19 13.59
CA SER A 143 0.42 -5.22 12.76
C SER A 143 1.73 -4.71 12.14
N ARG A 144 2.75 -5.57 12.14
CA ARG A 144 4.03 -5.37 11.46
C ARG A 144 4.27 -6.54 10.51
N LEU A 145 3.96 -6.33 9.24
CA LEU A 145 4.06 -7.36 8.22
C LEU A 145 5.13 -7.00 7.20
N PHE A 146 5.89 -7.99 6.76
CA PHE A 146 7.00 -7.82 5.81
C PHE A 146 6.55 -7.42 4.39
N ASN A 147 5.25 -7.46 4.12
CA ASN A 147 4.62 -7.09 2.86
C ASN A 147 3.66 -5.90 3.01
N VAL A 148 3.81 -5.09 4.07
CA VAL A 148 3.01 -3.90 4.32
C VAL A 148 3.91 -2.70 4.58
N GLY A 149 3.75 -1.67 3.79
CA GLY A 149 4.43 -0.38 3.88
C GLY A 149 3.44 0.78 3.82
N PHE A 150 3.86 1.93 3.28
CA PHE A 150 3.00 3.10 3.13
C PHE A 150 3.55 4.08 2.09
N ARG A 151 2.70 5.00 1.65
CA ARG A 151 3.09 6.23 0.94
C ARG A 151 2.44 7.45 1.58
N CYS A 152 3.07 8.62 1.40
CA CYS A 152 2.51 9.89 1.85
C CYS A 152 1.72 10.57 0.74
N ALA A 153 0.65 11.28 1.14
CA ALA A 153 -0.11 12.24 0.34
C ALA A 153 0.08 13.65 0.91
N LYS A 154 -0.28 14.64 0.11
CA LYS A 154 -0.30 16.06 0.52
C LYS A 154 -1.65 16.44 1.07
#